data_3cf6d3cf76c7287623c4014e355cbc71
#
_entry.id   3cf6d3cf76c7287623c4014e355cbc71
#
_cell.length_a   1.000
_cell.length_b   1.000
_cell.length_c   1.000
_cell.angle_alpha   90.00
_cell.angle_beta   90.00
_cell.angle_gamma   90.00
#
_symmetry.space_group_name_H-M   'P 1'
#
loop_
_entity.id
_entity.type
_entity.pdbx_description
1 polymer ?
#
loop_
_entity_poly.entity_id
_entity_poly.type
_entity_poly.pdbx_seq_one_letter_code
_entity_poly.pdbx_strand_id
1 'polypeptide(L)'
;MIKAQFMQLWDGLTTDSNSVVVMGATNRPRDVDTAILRRMPLTFKLGLPDRSQRKEIINTIMRMEEIDDSIDMFRLAKLTENFSGSDIRELCRSAAVNRVRELTGDEKKLRPINMEDMMKCLAKMKETRVHCGFPNQPDLD
;
A
#
# COMPACT_ATOMS: atom_id res chain seq x y z
N MET A 1 2.49 -27.16 19.07
CA MET A 1 1.09 -27.53 19.37
C MET A 1 0.08 -26.84 18.46
N ILE A 2 0.05 -25.52 18.36
CA ILE A 2 -0.94 -24.76 17.55
C ILE A 2 -0.94 -25.15 16.05
N LYS A 3 0.23 -25.36 15.46
CA LYS A 3 0.37 -25.72 14.05
C LYS A 3 -0.25 -27.07 13.69
N ALA A 4 0.00 -28.10 14.50
CA ALA A 4 -0.57 -29.41 14.26
C ALA A 4 -2.10 -29.42 14.38
N GLN A 5 -2.62 -28.69 15.35
CA GLN A 5 -4.05 -28.50 15.54
C GLN A 5 -4.70 -27.74 14.38
N PHE A 6 -4.05 -26.68 13.89
CA PHE A 6 -4.51 -25.96 12.71
C PHE A 6 -4.56 -26.84 11.46
N MET A 7 -3.53 -27.67 11.24
CA MET A 7 -3.49 -28.60 10.11
C MET A 7 -4.60 -29.65 10.18
N GLN A 8 -4.87 -30.14 11.37
CA GLN A 8 -5.92 -31.15 11.58
C GLN A 8 -7.32 -30.56 11.33
N LEU A 9 -7.57 -29.32 11.78
CA LEU A 9 -8.80 -28.58 11.50
C LEU A 9 -8.96 -28.32 10.01
N TRP A 10 -7.88 -27.95 9.32
CA TRP A 10 -7.90 -27.71 7.88
C TRP A 10 -8.28 -28.96 7.09
N ASP A 11 -7.68 -30.10 7.41
CA ASP A 11 -8.01 -31.36 6.76
C ASP A 11 -9.47 -31.78 7.01
N GLY A 12 -10.04 -31.38 8.15
CA GLY A 12 -11.47 -31.56 8.45
C GLY A 12 -12.40 -30.69 7.63
N LEU A 13 -11.98 -29.46 7.28
CA LEU A 13 -12.79 -28.53 6.46
C LEU A 13 -12.96 -29.00 5.01
N THR A 14 -12.07 -29.83 4.50
CA THR A 14 -12.13 -30.34 3.12
C THR A 14 -13.08 -31.53 2.96
N THR A 15 -13.53 -32.13 4.05
CA THR A 15 -14.43 -33.29 4.06
C THR A 15 -15.92 -32.93 4.13
N ASP A 16 -16.24 -31.71 4.55
CA ASP A 16 -17.62 -31.24 4.59
C ASP A 16 -18.05 -30.63 3.26
N SER A 17 -19.30 -30.86 2.86
CA SER A 17 -19.91 -30.38 1.61
C SER A 17 -20.03 -28.85 1.48
N ASN A 18 -19.60 -28.11 2.48
CA ASN A 18 -19.54 -26.63 2.46
C ASN A 18 -18.23 -26.16 1.84
N SER A 19 -18.34 -25.40 0.75
CA SER A 19 -17.19 -24.80 0.08
C SER A 19 -16.53 -23.74 0.97
N VAL A 20 -15.43 -24.09 1.62
CA VAL A 20 -14.62 -23.16 2.41
C VAL A 20 -13.40 -22.75 1.59
N VAL A 21 -13.18 -21.43 1.47
CA VAL A 21 -11.96 -20.89 0.86
C VAL A 21 -11.03 -20.43 1.98
N VAL A 22 -9.82 -21.00 2.01
CA VAL A 22 -8.76 -20.57 2.93
C VAL A 22 -7.77 -19.71 2.17
N MET A 23 -7.52 -18.51 2.67
CA MET A 23 -6.61 -17.55 2.08
C MET A 23 -5.57 -17.12 3.11
N GLY A 24 -4.29 -17.17 2.74
CA GLY A 24 -3.16 -16.71 3.56
C GLY A 24 -2.41 -15.59 2.87
N ALA A 25 -1.86 -14.66 3.66
CA ALA A 25 -0.98 -13.61 3.16
C ALA A 25 0.29 -13.56 4.03
N THR A 26 1.44 -13.39 3.38
CA THR A 26 2.73 -13.29 4.06
C THR A 26 3.68 -12.35 3.32
N ASN A 27 4.51 -11.61 4.06
CA ASN A 27 5.66 -10.89 3.52
C ASN A 27 6.94 -11.74 3.50
N ARG A 28 6.88 -12.97 4.04
CA ARG A 28 8.01 -13.90 4.18
C ARG A 28 7.67 -15.26 3.61
N PRO A 29 7.52 -15.40 2.30
CA PRO A 29 7.10 -16.64 1.66
C PRO A 29 8.07 -17.81 1.93
N ARG A 30 9.36 -17.53 2.11
CA ARG A 30 10.38 -18.55 2.40
C ARG A 30 10.27 -19.16 3.81
N ASP A 31 9.63 -18.45 4.74
CA ASP A 31 9.44 -18.89 6.13
C ASP A 31 8.13 -19.69 6.30
N VAL A 32 7.32 -19.81 5.25
CA VAL A 32 6.07 -20.57 5.29
C VAL A 32 6.37 -22.06 5.25
N ASP A 33 5.76 -22.76 6.18
CA ASP A 33 5.89 -24.21 6.27
C ASP A 33 5.43 -24.93 5.01
N THR A 34 6.22 -25.91 4.56
CA THR A 34 5.93 -26.71 3.36
C THR A 34 4.60 -27.45 3.43
N ALA A 35 4.16 -27.85 4.64
CA ALA A 35 2.88 -28.50 4.83
C ALA A 35 1.69 -27.55 4.58
N ILE A 36 1.86 -26.26 4.89
CA ILE A 36 0.90 -25.20 4.55
C ILE A 36 0.89 -24.98 3.04
N LEU A 37 2.06 -24.84 2.42
CA LEU A 37 2.17 -24.61 0.98
C LEU A 37 1.54 -25.74 0.16
N ARG A 38 1.65 -26.98 0.60
CA ARG A 38 1.03 -28.14 -0.06
C ARG A 38 -0.50 -28.05 -0.07
N ARG A 39 -1.10 -27.38 0.93
CA ARG A 39 -2.55 -27.20 1.02
C ARG A 39 -3.05 -25.92 0.35
N MET A 40 -2.13 -25.05 -0.04
CA MET A 40 -2.38 -23.82 -0.81
C MET A 40 -1.77 -23.94 -2.21
N PRO A 41 -2.43 -24.64 -3.14
CA PRO A 41 -1.85 -24.90 -4.46
C PRO A 41 -1.74 -23.63 -5.33
N LEU A 42 -2.51 -22.59 -5.00
CA LEU A 42 -2.48 -21.34 -5.71
C LEU A 42 -1.69 -20.29 -4.92
N THR A 43 -0.61 -19.82 -5.49
CA THR A 43 0.23 -18.79 -4.90
C THR A 43 0.32 -17.60 -5.86
N PHE A 44 0.03 -16.41 -5.33
CA PHE A 44 0.11 -15.17 -6.08
C PHE A 44 1.17 -14.27 -5.46
N LYS A 45 2.12 -13.80 -6.27
CA LYS A 45 3.10 -12.79 -5.88
C LYS A 45 2.53 -11.41 -6.20
N LEU A 46 2.34 -10.58 -5.19
CA LEU A 46 1.94 -9.19 -5.35
C LEU A 46 3.20 -8.32 -5.37
N GLY A 47 3.54 -7.80 -6.54
CA GLY A 47 4.63 -6.86 -6.72
C GLY A 47 4.25 -5.41 -6.40
N LEU A 48 5.20 -4.50 -6.59
CA LEU A 48 4.91 -3.07 -6.54
C LEU A 48 3.96 -2.68 -7.69
N PRO A 49 3.08 -1.70 -7.47
CA PRO A 49 2.14 -1.27 -8.49
C PRO A 49 2.86 -0.61 -9.67
N ASP A 50 2.41 -0.89 -10.88
CA ASP A 50 2.84 -0.20 -12.08
C ASP A 50 2.33 1.26 -12.12
N ARG A 51 2.72 2.03 -13.14
CA ARG A 51 2.35 3.43 -13.26
C ARG A 51 0.83 3.65 -13.33
N SER A 52 0.12 2.80 -14.05
CA SER A 52 -1.34 2.89 -14.18
C SER A 52 -2.03 2.59 -12.85
N GLN A 53 -1.60 1.51 -12.20
CA GLN A 53 -2.10 1.12 -10.88
C GLN A 53 -1.82 2.20 -9.83
N ARG A 54 -0.63 2.84 -9.83
CA ARG A 54 -0.33 3.94 -8.92
C ARG A 54 -1.26 5.13 -9.12
N LYS A 55 -1.57 5.47 -10.38
CA LYS A 55 -2.55 6.52 -10.70
C LYS A 55 -3.92 6.19 -10.10
N GLU A 56 -4.39 4.95 -10.28
CA GLU A 56 -5.67 4.51 -9.73
C GLU A 56 -5.69 4.51 -8.20
N ILE A 57 -4.59 4.11 -7.56
CA ILE A 57 -4.43 4.17 -6.10
C ILE A 57 -4.53 5.62 -5.61
N ILE A 58 -3.81 6.55 -6.25
CA ILE A 58 -3.86 7.98 -5.90
C ILE A 58 -5.29 8.50 -6.05
N ASN A 59 -5.94 8.25 -7.19
CA ASN A 59 -7.32 8.64 -7.43
C ASN A 59 -8.27 8.10 -6.37
N THR A 60 -8.12 6.84 -6.00
CA THR A 60 -8.98 6.20 -5.00
C THR A 60 -8.82 6.83 -3.62
N ILE A 61 -7.58 7.12 -3.22
CA ILE A 61 -7.27 7.73 -1.91
C ILE A 61 -7.76 9.17 -1.87
N MET A 62 -7.52 9.93 -2.95
CA MET A 62 -7.86 11.35 -3.02
C MET A 62 -9.35 11.62 -3.29
N ARG A 63 -10.15 10.58 -3.59
CA ARG A 63 -11.58 10.71 -3.94
C ARG A 63 -12.41 11.42 -2.87
N MET A 64 -12.04 11.26 -1.62
CA MET A 64 -12.77 11.83 -0.47
C MET A 64 -12.20 13.20 -0.02
N GLU A 65 -11.17 13.69 -0.70
CA GLU A 65 -10.50 14.95 -0.37
C GLU A 65 -10.88 16.03 -1.39
N GLU A 66 -10.92 17.27 -0.94
CA GLU A 66 -10.99 18.41 -1.85
C GLU A 66 -9.62 18.63 -2.49
N ILE A 67 -9.54 18.41 -3.79
CA ILE A 67 -8.32 18.56 -4.59
C ILE A 67 -8.45 19.74 -5.55
N ASP A 68 -7.34 20.44 -5.77
CA ASP A 68 -7.23 21.51 -6.74
C ASP A 68 -6.99 20.97 -8.15
N ASP A 69 -7.47 21.69 -9.17
CA ASP A 69 -7.30 21.32 -10.59
C ASP A 69 -5.82 21.29 -11.03
N SER A 70 -4.91 21.88 -10.24
CA SER A 70 -3.47 21.82 -10.49
C SER A 70 -2.86 20.42 -10.33
N ILE A 71 -3.59 19.47 -9.72
CA ILE A 71 -3.08 18.12 -9.46
C ILE A 71 -3.07 17.30 -10.74
N ASP A 72 -1.86 17.02 -11.24
CA ASP A 72 -1.62 16.11 -12.35
C ASP A 72 -1.34 14.69 -11.84
N MET A 73 -2.37 13.84 -11.91
CA MET A 73 -2.30 12.44 -11.47
C MET A 73 -1.31 11.60 -12.29
N PHE A 74 -1.11 11.90 -13.56
CA PHE A 74 -0.13 11.21 -14.40
C PHE A 74 1.30 11.56 -13.98
N ARG A 75 1.54 12.84 -13.67
CA ARG A 75 2.82 13.31 -13.18
C ARG A 75 3.13 12.70 -11.81
N LEU A 76 2.17 12.66 -10.89
CA LEU A 76 2.33 12.02 -9.58
C LEU A 76 2.64 10.52 -9.72
N ALA A 77 1.90 9.80 -10.57
CA ALA A 77 2.16 8.39 -10.82
C ALA A 77 3.55 8.11 -11.42
N LYS A 78 4.09 9.05 -12.21
CA LYS A 78 5.47 8.98 -12.70
C LYS A 78 6.49 9.22 -11.58
N LEU A 79 6.26 10.22 -10.74
CA LEU A 79 7.20 10.65 -9.70
C LEU A 79 7.24 9.69 -8.50
N THR A 80 6.21 8.84 -8.35
CA THR A 80 6.09 7.82 -7.30
C THR A 80 6.56 6.43 -7.75
N GLU A 81 7.50 6.38 -8.69
CA GLU A 81 8.13 5.13 -9.10
C GLU A 81 8.71 4.37 -7.90
N ASN A 82 8.54 3.05 -7.88
CA ASN A 82 8.92 2.17 -6.78
C ASN A 82 8.21 2.44 -5.43
N PHE A 83 7.07 3.13 -5.45
CA PHE A 83 6.24 3.30 -4.27
C PHE A 83 5.23 2.14 -4.16
N SER A 84 5.11 1.59 -2.96
CA SER A 84 4.02 0.69 -2.61
C SER A 84 2.70 1.44 -2.43
N GLY A 85 1.58 0.73 -2.36
CA GLY A 85 0.29 1.33 -2.03
C GLY A 85 0.29 2.03 -0.66
N SER A 86 1.07 1.52 0.29
CA SER A 86 1.24 2.14 1.61
C SER A 86 2.00 3.45 1.52
N ASP A 87 3.06 3.52 0.71
CA ASP A 87 3.82 4.76 0.50
C ASP A 87 2.97 5.84 -0.15
N ILE A 88 2.16 5.45 -1.15
CA ILE A 88 1.24 6.38 -1.82
C ILE A 88 0.19 6.91 -0.84
N ARG A 89 -0.33 6.05 0.01
CA ARG A 89 -1.28 6.45 1.06
C ARG A 89 -0.65 7.44 2.03
N GLU A 90 0.58 7.19 2.46
CA GLU A 90 1.31 8.08 3.36
C GLU A 90 1.62 9.43 2.70
N LEU A 91 1.95 9.45 1.41
CA LEU A 91 2.13 10.67 0.62
C LEU A 91 0.85 11.52 0.64
N CYS A 92 -0.29 10.93 0.29
CA CYS A 92 -1.57 11.63 0.25
C CYS A 92 -1.99 12.12 1.64
N ARG A 93 -1.81 11.29 2.66
CA ARG A 93 -2.08 11.65 4.06
C ARG A 93 -1.21 12.82 4.54
N SER A 94 0.08 12.79 4.23
CA SER A 94 1.01 13.85 4.60
C SER A 94 0.63 15.18 3.94
N ALA A 95 0.22 15.16 2.67
CA ALA A 95 -0.27 16.35 1.97
C ALA A 95 -1.55 16.91 2.62
N ALA A 96 -2.51 16.04 2.97
CA ALA A 96 -3.72 16.45 3.67
C ALA A 96 -3.44 17.05 5.06
N VAL A 97 -2.51 16.47 5.82
CA VAL A 97 -2.11 16.97 7.15
C VAL A 97 -1.39 18.32 7.05
N ASN A 98 -0.53 18.52 6.04
CA ASN A 98 0.19 19.79 5.90
C ASN A 98 -0.75 20.96 5.70
N ARG A 99 -1.80 20.84 4.88
CA ARG A 99 -2.79 21.91 4.74
C ARG A 99 -3.53 22.24 6.05
N VAL A 100 -3.73 21.24 6.92
CA VAL A 100 -4.32 21.46 8.25
C VAL A 100 -3.39 22.27 9.15
N ARG A 101 -2.08 22.01 9.07
CA ARG A 101 -1.07 22.74 9.86
C ARG A 101 -0.90 24.20 9.43
N GLU A 102 -1.29 24.54 8.21
CA GLU A 102 -1.26 25.91 7.69
C GLU A 102 -2.44 26.76 8.20
N LEU A 103 -3.47 26.12 8.79
CA LEU A 103 -4.56 26.85 9.42
C LEU A 103 -4.04 27.62 10.63
N THR A 104 -4.03 28.95 10.52
CA THR A 104 -3.70 29.87 11.59
C THR A 104 -4.94 30.66 11.99
N GLY A 105 -5.34 30.55 13.26
CA GLY A 105 -6.42 31.35 13.82
C GLY A 105 -7.83 30.84 13.52
N ASP A 106 -8.78 31.77 13.32
CA ASP A 106 -10.23 31.48 13.18
C ASP A 106 -10.65 30.95 11.81
N GLU A 107 -9.73 30.58 10.93
CA GLU A 107 -10.05 30.04 9.62
C GLU A 107 -10.68 28.65 9.73
N LYS A 108 -11.99 28.57 9.47
CA LYS A 108 -12.77 27.34 9.57
C LYS A 108 -12.76 26.49 8.30
N LYS A 109 -12.18 26.97 7.19
CA LYS A 109 -12.25 26.28 5.90
C LYS A 109 -10.87 25.86 5.42
N LEU A 110 -10.70 24.54 5.25
CA LEU A 110 -9.52 23.97 4.61
C LEU A 110 -9.50 24.33 3.11
N ARG A 111 -8.34 24.77 2.61
CA ARG A 111 -8.14 24.91 1.16
C ARG A 111 -8.01 23.52 0.50
N PRO A 112 -8.29 23.38 -0.79
CA PRO A 112 -8.01 22.17 -1.53
C PRO A 112 -6.53 21.79 -1.47
N ILE A 113 -6.22 20.48 -1.58
CA ILE A 113 -4.85 20.00 -1.74
C ILE A 113 -4.37 20.38 -3.14
N ASN A 114 -3.23 20.98 -3.26
CA ASN A 114 -2.63 21.37 -4.53
C ASN A 114 -1.39 20.52 -4.88
N MET A 115 -0.89 20.70 -6.10
CA MET A 115 0.29 19.95 -6.57
C MET A 115 1.56 20.28 -5.77
N GLU A 116 1.68 21.48 -5.23
CA GLU A 116 2.84 21.88 -4.43
C GLU A 116 2.91 21.10 -3.10
N ASP A 117 1.77 20.89 -2.45
CA ASP A 117 1.69 20.07 -1.23
C ASP A 117 2.19 18.65 -1.49
N MET A 118 1.74 18.06 -2.60
CA MET A 118 2.17 16.72 -3.00
C MET A 118 3.68 16.68 -3.28
N MET A 119 4.22 17.68 -3.95
CA MET A 119 5.65 17.75 -4.27
C MET A 119 6.53 17.94 -3.02
N LYS A 120 6.13 18.79 -2.07
CA LYS A 120 6.83 18.99 -0.80
C LYS A 120 6.90 17.68 0.00
N CYS A 121 5.75 16.99 0.11
CA CYS A 121 5.69 15.70 0.82
C CYS A 121 6.52 14.62 0.12
N LEU A 122 6.46 14.57 -1.20
CA LEU A 122 7.23 13.61 -1.99
C LEU A 122 8.74 13.80 -1.83
N ALA A 123 9.21 15.05 -1.87
CA ALA A 123 10.63 15.37 -1.65
C ALA A 123 11.09 14.87 -0.27
N LYS A 124 10.34 15.18 0.78
CA LYS A 124 10.63 14.73 2.15
C LYS A 124 10.65 13.21 2.28
N MET A 125 9.70 12.51 1.67
CA MET A 125 9.66 11.04 1.70
C MET A 125 10.85 10.42 0.97
N LYS A 126 11.28 10.99 -0.16
CA LYS A 126 12.46 10.52 -0.90
C LYS A 126 13.73 10.72 -0.10
N GLU A 127 13.92 11.86 0.56
CA GLU A 127 15.06 12.10 1.46
C GLU A 127 15.12 11.07 2.59
N THR A 128 13.98 10.83 3.24
CA THR A 128 13.91 9.83 4.34
C THR A 128 14.26 8.42 3.84
N ARG A 129 13.82 8.04 2.65
CA ARG A 129 14.17 6.73 2.06
C ARG A 129 15.66 6.58 1.79
N VAL A 130 16.31 7.62 1.29
CA VAL A 130 17.78 7.62 1.07
C VAL A 130 18.52 7.43 2.39
N HIS A 131 18.11 8.10 3.46
CA HIS A 131 18.74 7.99 4.77
C HIS A 131 18.49 6.65 5.47
N CYS A 132 17.33 6.04 5.27
CA CYS A 132 16.98 4.75 5.89
C CYS A 132 17.61 3.55 5.17
N GLY A 133 18.33 3.76 4.07
CA GLY A 133 19.03 2.68 3.35
C GLY A 133 18.11 1.56 2.90
N PHE A 134 16.85 1.86 2.57
CA PHE A 134 16.00 0.87 1.89
C PHE A 134 16.61 0.62 0.51
N PRO A 135 17.33 -0.50 0.29
CA PRO A 135 17.80 -0.83 -1.03
C PRO A 135 16.58 -0.91 -1.95
N ASN A 136 16.72 -0.44 -3.17
CA ASN A 136 15.84 -0.86 -4.25
C ASN A 136 15.67 -2.36 -4.04
N GLN A 137 14.44 -2.82 -3.79
CA GLN A 137 14.20 -4.23 -3.50
C GLN A 137 14.92 -5.06 -4.56
N PRO A 138 15.82 -5.97 -4.17
CA PRO A 138 16.41 -6.88 -5.14
C PRO A 138 15.30 -7.72 -5.73
N ASP A 139 15.37 -7.96 -7.01
CA ASP A 139 14.52 -8.87 -7.74
C ASP A 139 14.39 -10.15 -6.91
N LEU A 140 13.19 -10.41 -6.45
CA LEU A 140 12.84 -11.67 -5.82
C LEU A 140 12.60 -12.68 -6.94
N ASP A 141 13.70 -13.26 -7.44
CA ASP A 141 13.67 -14.49 -8.26
C ASP A 141 13.00 -15.65 -7.51
#